data_52a71cf807402cf28394d6222defca4f
#
_entry.id   52a71cf807402cf28394d6222defca4f
#
_cell.length_a   1.000
_cell.length_b   1.000
_cell.length_c   1.000
_cell.angle_alpha   90.00
_cell.angle_beta   90.00
_cell.angle_gamma   90.00
#
_symmetry.space_group_name_H-M   'P 1'
#
loop_
_entity.id
_entity.type
_entity.pdbx_description
1 polymer ?
#
loop_
_entity_poly.entity_id
_entity_poly.type
_entity_poly.pdbx_seq_one_letter_code
_entity_poly.pdbx_strand_id
1 'polypeptide(L)'
;MENKRPVKITETILRDAHQSLIATRMTTEEIMGAVEMLDKVGFNALEAWGGATFDSCLRFLKEDPWERLRKIKDKAKNTPLQMLFRGQNILGYRHYGDDVVEYFVQKSIANGIDIIRIFDALNDVRNLRTAIEATIKEKGHVQAAISYTISPVHTNETFINMAKELEGMGASSICIKDMAGLLTPYNAYELVKGMKEAVKIPIELHTHYTSGVASMTYLKAIEAGVDIVDCAMSPLAMGTSQPATEPLVAALEGTAYDTGYDLNLLSDIADYFRPIREKYLADGTLNPKALAVDVNTLKYQVPGGMLSNLLSQLKQLGAEDKFQEVLKEVPRVREDAGYPPLVTPTSQIVGSQAVFNVVLGERYKNVTKEFRGMVKGEYGRTPVEISDEFAKKILGDEKRITGRPADDIPNELDKFRSEISEYIEQEEDVLSYALFGPVATKYFEYRQGQKYKIDPTLADKENKVHPM
;
A
#
# COMPACT_ATOMS: atom_id res chain seq x y z
N MET A 1 -19.58 33.19 -14.82
CA MET A 1 -18.34 32.68 -14.21
C MET A 1 -18.63 31.24 -13.87
N GLU A 2 -18.00 30.29 -14.58
CA GLU A 2 -18.06 28.88 -14.16
C GLU A 2 -17.61 28.78 -12.71
N ASN A 3 -18.33 28.00 -11.92
CA ASN A 3 -17.98 27.76 -10.52
C ASN A 3 -16.61 27.10 -10.49
N LYS A 4 -15.56 27.83 -10.13
CA LYS A 4 -14.21 27.28 -9.98
C LYS A 4 -14.24 26.18 -8.89
N ARG A 5 -13.76 25.00 -9.25
CA ARG A 5 -13.67 23.84 -8.37
C ARG A 5 -12.31 23.17 -8.58
N PRO A 6 -11.22 23.81 -8.09
CA PRO A 6 -9.87 23.30 -8.25
C PRO A 6 -9.76 21.87 -7.68
N VAL A 7 -9.17 20.97 -8.45
CA VAL A 7 -8.80 19.65 -7.92
C VAL A 7 -7.48 19.77 -7.17
N LYS A 8 -7.34 19.05 -6.08
CA LYS A 8 -6.08 18.95 -5.33
C LYS A 8 -5.32 17.70 -5.73
N ILE A 9 -4.00 17.71 -5.52
CA ILE A 9 -3.13 16.57 -5.81
C ILE A 9 -2.41 16.15 -4.53
N THR A 10 -2.41 14.84 -4.24
CA THR A 10 -1.47 14.20 -3.33
C THR A 10 -0.31 13.66 -4.15
N GLU A 11 0.91 14.07 -3.83
CA GLU A 11 2.11 13.65 -4.54
C GLU A 11 2.71 12.39 -3.90
N THR A 12 2.95 11.36 -4.71
CA THR A 12 3.35 10.01 -4.23
C THR A 12 4.82 9.67 -4.46
N ILE A 13 5.62 10.59 -5.02
CA ILE A 13 7.01 10.30 -5.39
C ILE A 13 7.87 9.86 -4.21
N LEU A 14 7.55 10.33 -2.99
CA LEU A 14 8.29 9.99 -1.79
C LEU A 14 7.94 8.60 -1.22
N ARG A 15 6.88 7.94 -1.72
CA ARG A 15 6.48 6.60 -1.25
C ARG A 15 6.04 5.67 -2.39
N ASP A 16 4.78 5.79 -2.88
CA ASP A 16 4.18 4.76 -3.75
C ASP A 16 4.81 4.70 -5.14
N ALA A 17 5.16 5.84 -5.71
CA ALA A 17 5.78 5.92 -7.01
C ALA A 17 7.12 5.15 -7.06
N HIS A 18 8.03 5.46 -6.15
CA HIS A 18 9.31 4.76 -6.10
C HIS A 18 9.22 3.33 -5.54
N GLN A 19 8.20 3.03 -4.74
CA GLN A 19 7.89 1.65 -4.38
C GLN A 19 7.53 0.84 -5.62
N SER A 20 6.70 1.38 -6.49
CA SER A 20 6.15 0.70 -7.66
C SER A 20 7.17 0.49 -8.77
N LEU A 21 8.12 1.41 -8.95
CA LEU A 21 9.06 1.40 -10.06
C LEU A 21 10.47 0.93 -9.67
N ILE A 22 10.94 1.29 -8.49
CA ILE A 22 12.31 1.01 -8.02
C ILE A 22 12.35 0.28 -6.67
N ALA A 23 11.30 -0.49 -6.39
CA ALA A 23 11.21 -1.36 -5.22
C ALA A 23 11.58 -0.66 -3.89
N THR A 24 11.22 0.62 -3.74
CA THR A 24 11.48 1.45 -2.55
C THR A 24 12.99 1.65 -2.27
N ARG A 25 13.82 1.69 -3.31
CA ARG A 25 15.29 1.80 -3.15
C ARG A 25 15.81 3.24 -3.07
N MET A 26 14.95 4.27 -3.26
CA MET A 26 15.38 5.65 -3.10
C MET A 26 15.84 5.92 -1.67
N THR A 27 17.06 6.44 -1.52
CA THR A 27 17.67 6.72 -0.22
C THR A 27 17.06 7.96 0.43
N THR A 28 17.24 8.11 1.75
CA THR A 28 16.84 9.34 2.44
C THR A 28 17.52 10.57 1.86
N GLU A 29 18.80 10.48 1.51
CA GLU A 29 19.56 11.60 0.91
C GLU A 29 18.95 12.04 -0.43
N GLU A 30 18.62 11.09 -1.31
CA GLU A 30 17.96 11.37 -2.59
C GLU A 30 16.58 12.01 -2.42
N ILE A 31 15.84 11.61 -1.41
CA ILE A 31 14.54 12.22 -1.07
C ILE A 31 14.73 13.65 -0.58
N MET A 32 15.65 13.86 0.35
CA MET A 32 15.81 15.12 1.06
C MET A 32 16.20 16.31 0.15
N GLY A 33 16.79 16.03 -1.01
CA GLY A 33 17.13 17.09 -1.98
C GLY A 33 15.91 17.74 -2.63
N ALA A 34 14.75 17.07 -2.68
CA ALA A 34 13.53 17.59 -3.31
C ALA A 34 12.47 18.09 -2.31
N VAL A 35 12.54 17.70 -1.03
CA VAL A 35 11.42 17.93 -0.08
C VAL A 35 11.05 19.41 0.03
N GLU A 36 12.01 20.33 0.07
CA GLU A 36 11.73 21.77 0.18
C GLU A 36 11.06 22.35 -1.09
N MET A 37 11.35 21.78 -2.27
CA MET A 37 10.69 22.18 -3.51
C MET A 37 9.27 21.63 -3.54
N LEU A 38 9.08 20.35 -3.19
CA LEU A 38 7.76 19.72 -3.07
C LEU A 38 6.85 20.45 -2.08
N ASP A 39 7.40 20.89 -0.94
CA ASP A 39 6.67 21.64 0.09
C ASP A 39 6.16 23.01 -0.38
N LYS A 40 6.81 23.60 -1.40
CA LYS A 40 6.41 24.92 -1.96
C LYS A 40 5.31 24.83 -3.01
N VAL A 41 5.03 23.66 -3.58
CA VAL A 41 4.03 23.51 -4.66
C VAL A 41 2.62 23.77 -4.16
N GLY A 42 2.31 23.43 -2.91
CA GLY A 42 0.97 23.54 -2.34
C GLY A 42 0.12 22.28 -2.56
N PHE A 43 0.76 21.12 -2.66
CA PHE A 43 0.09 19.82 -2.71
C PHE A 43 -0.89 19.63 -1.53
N ASN A 44 -1.93 18.82 -1.75
CA ASN A 44 -2.82 18.40 -0.67
C ASN A 44 -2.09 17.65 0.43
N ALA A 45 -1.19 16.74 0.02
CA ALA A 45 -0.30 15.99 0.89
C ALA A 45 0.92 15.46 0.11
N LEU A 46 1.98 15.11 0.83
CA LEU A 46 3.07 14.28 0.34
C LEU A 46 2.91 12.88 0.94
N GLU A 47 2.66 11.87 0.12
CA GLU A 47 2.67 10.49 0.60
C GLU A 47 4.12 10.05 0.76
N ALA A 48 4.59 9.95 2.02
CA ALA A 48 6.00 9.83 2.34
C ALA A 48 6.39 8.51 3.02
N TRP A 49 5.41 7.74 3.55
CA TRP A 49 5.72 6.63 4.43
C TRP A 49 4.74 5.47 4.35
N GLY A 50 5.19 4.25 4.65
CA GLY A 50 4.40 3.03 4.61
C GLY A 50 5.24 1.76 4.79
N GLY A 51 4.61 0.59 4.70
CA GLY A 51 5.24 -0.69 5.02
C GLY A 51 6.48 -1.04 4.20
N ALA A 52 6.43 -0.84 2.88
CA ALA A 52 7.58 -1.14 2.02
C ALA A 52 8.73 -0.15 2.24
N THR A 53 8.41 1.13 2.55
CA THR A 53 9.43 2.12 2.93
C THR A 53 10.15 1.69 4.19
N PHE A 54 9.40 1.26 5.19
CA PHE A 54 9.93 0.80 6.46
C PHE A 54 10.84 -0.43 6.29
N ASP A 55 10.33 -1.46 5.61
CA ASP A 55 11.10 -2.68 5.32
C ASP A 55 12.36 -2.40 4.50
N SER A 56 12.27 -1.55 3.48
CA SER A 56 13.41 -1.20 2.64
C SER A 56 14.50 -0.44 3.41
N CYS A 57 14.12 0.50 4.27
CA CYS A 57 15.06 1.23 5.12
C CYS A 57 15.89 0.24 5.97
N LEU A 58 15.22 -0.66 6.68
CA LEU A 58 15.89 -1.61 7.58
C LEU A 58 16.72 -2.66 6.82
N ARG A 59 16.14 -3.25 5.76
CA ARG A 59 16.69 -4.43 5.08
C ARG A 59 17.79 -4.10 4.09
N PHE A 60 17.60 -3.04 3.30
CA PHE A 60 18.45 -2.77 2.13
C PHE A 60 19.26 -1.50 2.26
N LEU A 61 18.66 -0.43 2.80
CA LEU A 61 19.30 0.88 2.86
C LEU A 61 20.12 1.09 4.14
N LYS A 62 19.88 0.26 5.17
CA LYS A 62 20.48 0.41 6.50
C LYS A 62 20.24 1.80 7.08
N GLU A 63 19.01 2.28 6.91
CA GLU A 63 18.52 3.57 7.40
C GLU A 63 17.44 3.36 8.48
N ASP A 64 17.33 4.31 9.41
CA ASP A 64 16.23 4.35 10.36
C ASP A 64 14.98 4.94 9.69
N PRO A 65 13.88 4.15 9.55
CA PRO A 65 12.66 4.65 8.92
C PRO A 65 12.01 5.81 9.71
N TRP A 66 12.15 5.83 11.02
CA TRP A 66 11.62 6.92 11.86
C TRP A 66 12.44 8.20 11.71
N GLU A 67 13.76 8.10 11.64
CA GLU A 67 14.63 9.22 11.36
C GLU A 67 14.34 9.81 9.96
N ARG A 68 14.11 8.96 8.94
CA ARG A 68 13.70 9.41 7.61
C ARG A 68 12.42 10.25 7.69
N LEU A 69 11.41 9.78 8.41
CA LEU A 69 10.15 10.50 8.59
C LEU A 69 10.38 11.87 9.25
N ARG A 70 11.13 11.90 10.35
CA ARG A 70 11.46 13.15 11.06
C ARG A 70 12.18 14.14 10.15
N LYS A 71 13.18 13.68 9.38
CA LYS A 71 13.92 14.54 8.43
C LYS A 71 13.00 15.12 7.35
N ILE A 72 12.09 14.32 6.80
CA ILE A 72 11.12 14.82 5.81
C ILE A 72 10.22 15.88 6.47
N LYS A 73 9.66 15.60 7.65
CA LYS A 73 8.79 16.55 8.36
C LYS A 73 9.51 17.85 8.74
N ASP A 74 10.79 17.76 9.04
CA ASP A 74 11.60 18.95 9.35
C ASP A 74 11.75 19.91 8.15
N LYS A 75 11.67 19.40 6.93
CA LYS A 75 11.72 20.22 5.70
C LYS A 75 10.34 20.53 5.13
N ALA A 76 9.39 19.61 5.22
CA ALA A 76 8.02 19.81 4.76
C ALA A 76 7.20 20.52 5.86
N LYS A 77 7.23 21.85 5.87
CA LYS A 77 6.57 22.67 6.91
C LYS A 77 5.14 23.05 6.57
N ASN A 78 4.81 23.14 5.28
CA ASN A 78 3.53 23.64 4.79
C ASN A 78 2.62 22.51 4.31
N THR A 79 3.20 21.42 3.81
CA THR A 79 2.44 20.31 3.20
C THR A 79 2.27 19.15 4.20
N PRO A 80 1.05 18.68 4.43
CA PRO A 80 0.80 17.51 5.28
C PRO A 80 1.54 16.27 4.78
N LEU A 81 2.05 15.45 5.69
CA LEU A 81 2.62 14.15 5.37
C LEU A 81 1.58 13.05 5.53
N GLN A 82 1.49 12.20 4.52
CA GLN A 82 0.58 11.05 4.49
C GLN A 82 1.34 9.74 4.55
N MET A 83 0.78 8.76 5.27
CA MET A 83 1.25 7.38 5.25
C MET A 83 0.16 6.41 4.81
N LEU A 84 0.58 5.28 4.24
CA LEU A 84 -0.28 4.12 4.00
C LEU A 84 -0.24 3.16 5.19
N PHE A 85 -1.42 2.73 5.66
CA PHE A 85 -1.61 1.92 6.85
C PHE A 85 -2.60 0.77 6.58
N ARG A 86 -2.23 -0.48 6.87
CA ARG A 86 -3.06 -1.66 6.59
C ARG A 86 -3.94 -2.06 7.78
N GLY A 87 -4.83 -1.20 8.25
CA GLY A 87 -5.75 -1.52 9.34
C GLY A 87 -5.06 -2.32 10.46
N GLN A 88 -5.62 -3.47 10.84
CA GLN A 88 -5.08 -4.30 11.91
C GLN A 88 -3.70 -4.92 11.64
N ASN A 89 -3.25 -4.92 10.38
CA ASN A 89 -1.92 -5.39 9.99
C ASN A 89 -0.84 -4.31 10.12
N ILE A 90 -1.21 -3.06 10.37
CA ILE A 90 -0.30 -1.90 10.46
C ILE A 90 0.53 -1.78 9.17
N LEU A 91 1.77 -2.26 9.16
CA LEU A 91 2.66 -2.35 8.01
C LEU A 91 2.99 -3.80 7.62
N GLY A 92 2.55 -4.77 8.43
CA GLY A 92 2.87 -6.19 8.31
C GLY A 92 1.88 -7.00 7.49
N TYR A 93 1.94 -8.33 7.66
CA TYR A 93 1.15 -9.31 6.93
C TYR A 93 0.25 -10.17 7.84
N ARG A 94 0.25 -9.91 9.15
CA ARG A 94 -0.64 -10.50 10.15
C ARG A 94 -1.39 -9.42 10.90
N HIS A 95 -2.44 -9.79 11.59
CA HIS A 95 -3.06 -8.91 12.59
C HIS A 95 -2.18 -8.81 13.84
N TYR A 96 -2.18 -7.63 14.44
CA TYR A 96 -1.52 -7.33 15.71
C TYR A 96 -2.56 -7.02 16.79
N GLY A 97 -2.16 -7.08 18.07
CA GLY A 97 -2.98 -6.62 19.17
C GLY A 97 -3.34 -5.14 19.04
N ASP A 98 -4.47 -4.76 19.61
CA ASP A 98 -4.95 -3.37 19.55
C ASP A 98 -3.96 -2.38 20.17
N ASP A 99 -3.23 -2.79 21.22
CA ASP A 99 -2.19 -2.00 21.86
C ASP A 99 -1.03 -1.65 20.90
N VAL A 100 -0.64 -2.56 20.03
CA VAL A 100 0.41 -2.30 19.02
C VAL A 100 -0.11 -1.32 17.96
N VAL A 101 -1.37 -1.49 17.52
CA VAL A 101 -2.00 -0.60 16.53
C VAL A 101 -2.10 0.82 17.09
N GLU A 102 -2.64 0.99 18.29
CA GLU A 102 -2.78 2.28 18.95
C GLU A 102 -1.41 2.96 19.13
N TYR A 103 -0.43 2.22 19.63
CA TYR A 103 0.90 2.78 19.88
C TYR A 103 1.63 3.16 18.57
N PHE A 104 1.45 2.37 17.52
CA PHE A 104 2.03 2.70 16.22
C PHE A 104 1.41 3.98 15.62
N VAL A 105 0.10 4.15 15.70
CA VAL A 105 -0.59 5.38 15.28
C VAL A 105 -0.10 6.58 16.08
N GLN A 106 -0.05 6.47 17.41
CA GLN A 106 0.46 7.52 18.29
C GLN A 106 1.87 7.96 17.89
N LYS A 107 2.78 6.98 17.71
CA LYS A 107 4.17 7.27 17.33
C LYS A 107 4.29 7.83 15.91
N SER A 108 3.47 7.37 14.96
CA SER A 108 3.46 7.91 13.61
C SER A 108 3.11 9.39 13.58
N ILE A 109 2.05 9.78 14.30
CA ILE A 109 1.62 11.18 14.41
C ILE A 109 2.67 12.02 15.16
N ALA A 110 3.17 11.51 16.29
CA ALA A 110 4.22 12.20 17.06
C ALA A 110 5.51 12.44 16.26
N ASN A 111 5.83 11.59 15.29
CA ASN A 111 6.99 11.72 14.40
C ASN A 111 6.70 12.49 13.10
N GLY A 112 5.48 13.01 12.90
CA GLY A 112 5.18 13.99 11.86
C GLY A 112 4.19 13.56 10.77
N ILE A 113 3.53 12.41 10.91
CA ILE A 113 2.42 12.03 10.03
C ILE A 113 1.19 12.85 10.38
N ASP A 114 0.59 13.47 9.38
CA ASP A 114 -0.64 14.27 9.52
C ASP A 114 -1.87 13.47 9.05
N ILE A 115 -1.71 12.64 8.00
CA ILE A 115 -2.80 11.89 7.37
C ILE A 115 -2.46 10.40 7.40
N ILE A 116 -3.34 9.59 8.00
CA ILE A 116 -3.20 8.13 7.98
C ILE A 116 -4.24 7.58 7.00
N ARG A 117 -3.78 7.07 5.85
CA ARG A 117 -4.59 6.36 4.86
C ARG A 117 -4.71 4.90 5.30
N ILE A 118 -5.88 4.54 5.83
CA ILE A 118 -6.14 3.24 6.43
C ILE A 118 -6.95 2.40 5.46
N PHE A 119 -6.46 1.20 5.10
CA PHE A 119 -7.18 0.26 4.25
C PHE A 119 -7.15 -1.17 4.81
N ASP A 120 -8.09 -1.99 4.39
CA ASP A 120 -8.08 -3.44 4.61
C ASP A 120 -8.12 -4.20 3.28
N ALA A 121 -7.37 -5.30 3.19
CA ALA A 121 -7.27 -6.09 1.95
C ALA A 121 -8.58 -6.81 1.58
N LEU A 122 -9.45 -7.09 2.55
CA LEU A 122 -10.77 -7.69 2.32
C LEU A 122 -11.89 -6.65 2.27
N ASN A 123 -11.59 -5.36 2.54
CA ASN A 123 -12.58 -4.32 2.82
C ASN A 123 -13.46 -4.64 4.05
N ASP A 124 -12.93 -5.39 5.01
CA ASP A 124 -13.61 -5.60 6.29
C ASP A 124 -13.39 -4.40 7.20
N VAL A 125 -14.40 -3.52 7.27
CA VAL A 125 -14.33 -2.26 8.03
C VAL A 125 -14.05 -2.47 9.52
N ARG A 126 -14.34 -3.66 10.07
CA ARG A 126 -14.04 -4.02 11.47
C ARG A 126 -12.53 -4.01 11.74
N ASN A 127 -11.71 -4.34 10.73
CA ASN A 127 -10.26 -4.32 10.80
C ASN A 127 -9.67 -2.90 10.76
N LEU A 128 -10.48 -1.89 10.44
CA LEU A 128 -10.07 -0.48 10.40
C LEU A 128 -10.35 0.23 11.74
N ARG A 129 -11.24 -0.32 12.58
CA ARG A 129 -11.78 0.33 13.77
C ARG A 129 -10.70 0.92 14.68
N THR A 130 -9.79 0.09 15.18
CA THR A 130 -8.77 0.53 16.13
C THR A 130 -7.85 1.61 15.56
N ALA A 131 -7.45 1.47 14.28
CA ALA A 131 -6.62 2.48 13.62
C ALA A 131 -7.36 3.81 13.43
N ILE A 132 -8.67 3.78 13.09
CA ILE A 132 -9.50 4.97 12.97
C ILE A 132 -9.63 5.66 14.33
N GLU A 133 -10.03 4.92 15.36
CA GLU A 133 -10.23 5.45 16.73
C GLU A 133 -8.92 6.04 17.30
N ALA A 134 -7.79 5.34 17.12
CA ALA A 134 -6.49 5.82 17.54
C ALA A 134 -6.08 7.10 16.80
N THR A 135 -6.31 7.18 15.48
CA THR A 135 -5.99 8.38 14.69
C THR A 135 -6.82 9.58 15.13
N ILE A 136 -8.11 9.39 15.41
CA ILE A 136 -8.99 10.45 15.94
C ILE A 136 -8.50 10.91 17.32
N LYS A 137 -8.17 9.97 18.19
CA LYS A 137 -7.65 10.23 19.56
C LYS A 137 -6.39 11.09 19.53
N GLU A 138 -5.48 10.79 18.60
CA GLU A 138 -4.23 11.53 18.41
C GLU A 138 -4.40 12.79 17.53
N LYS A 139 -5.62 13.14 17.14
CA LYS A 139 -5.97 14.31 16.32
C LYS A 139 -5.37 14.31 14.91
N GLY A 140 -5.07 13.13 14.38
CA GLY A 140 -4.66 12.94 12.99
C GLY A 140 -5.85 12.98 12.03
N HIS A 141 -5.58 13.18 10.74
CA HIS A 141 -6.58 13.08 9.70
C HIS A 141 -6.78 11.60 9.31
N VAL A 142 -7.98 11.08 9.51
CA VAL A 142 -8.35 9.73 9.09
C VAL A 142 -8.76 9.75 7.62
N GLN A 143 -7.96 9.16 6.76
CA GLN A 143 -8.38 8.86 5.40
C GLN A 143 -8.69 7.37 5.30
N ALA A 144 -9.97 7.02 5.26
CA ALA A 144 -10.38 5.63 5.10
C ALA A 144 -10.36 5.24 3.61
N ALA A 145 -9.64 4.18 3.27
CA ALA A 145 -9.47 3.76 1.89
C ALA A 145 -10.25 2.47 1.58
N ILE A 146 -10.95 2.50 0.46
CA ILE A 146 -11.69 1.37 -0.10
C ILE A 146 -10.82 0.71 -1.15
N SER A 147 -10.47 -0.57 -0.96
CA SER A 147 -9.73 -1.36 -1.95
C SER A 147 -10.65 -1.65 -3.14
N TYR A 148 -10.47 -0.86 -4.23
CA TYR A 148 -11.28 -1.02 -5.43
C TYR A 148 -10.91 -2.29 -6.19
N THR A 149 -11.92 -2.99 -6.67
CA THR A 149 -11.77 -4.17 -7.51
C THR A 149 -13.03 -4.39 -8.34
N ILE A 150 -12.96 -5.29 -9.31
CA ILE A 150 -14.08 -5.68 -10.17
C ILE A 150 -14.42 -7.14 -9.89
N SER A 151 -15.71 -7.44 -9.67
CA SER A 151 -16.27 -8.77 -9.60
C SER A 151 -17.80 -8.70 -9.70
N PRO A 152 -18.52 -9.80 -9.82
CA PRO A 152 -19.99 -9.79 -9.82
C PRO A 152 -20.63 -9.16 -8.57
N VAL A 153 -19.89 -9.07 -7.46
CA VAL A 153 -20.41 -8.58 -6.16
C VAL A 153 -19.87 -7.19 -5.79
N HIS A 154 -18.84 -6.70 -6.46
CA HIS A 154 -18.28 -5.36 -6.26
C HIS A 154 -18.92 -4.37 -7.22
N THR A 155 -20.07 -3.84 -6.83
CA THR A 155 -20.83 -2.84 -7.58
C THR A 155 -20.54 -1.43 -7.05
N ASN A 156 -20.87 -0.39 -7.82
CA ASN A 156 -20.77 0.99 -7.34
C ASN A 156 -21.58 1.20 -6.06
N GLU A 157 -22.77 0.59 -5.95
CA GLU A 157 -23.60 0.65 -4.74
C GLU A 157 -22.90 0.07 -3.52
N THR A 158 -22.19 -1.07 -3.68
CA THR A 158 -21.40 -1.68 -2.61
C THR A 158 -20.34 -0.70 -2.07
N PHE A 159 -19.60 -0.05 -2.97
CA PHE A 159 -18.57 0.91 -2.58
C PHE A 159 -19.15 2.21 -1.99
N ILE A 160 -20.29 2.69 -2.52
CA ILE A 160 -21.00 3.87 -1.98
C ILE A 160 -21.49 3.58 -0.55
N ASN A 161 -22.07 2.41 -0.29
CA ASN A 161 -22.52 2.03 1.04
C ASN A 161 -21.34 1.90 2.03
N MET A 162 -20.21 1.36 1.58
CA MET A 162 -19.00 1.33 2.38
C MET A 162 -18.48 2.73 2.71
N ALA A 163 -18.52 3.67 1.75
CA ALA A 163 -18.13 5.05 2.01
C ALA A 163 -19.00 5.71 3.10
N LYS A 164 -20.32 5.45 3.10
CA LYS A 164 -21.22 5.92 4.18
C LYS A 164 -20.87 5.31 5.54
N GLU A 165 -20.55 4.01 5.57
CA GLU A 165 -20.17 3.32 6.79
C GLU A 165 -18.87 3.91 7.36
N LEU A 166 -17.86 4.13 6.51
CA LEU A 166 -16.58 4.73 6.90
C LEU A 166 -16.72 6.18 7.37
N GLU A 167 -17.58 7.00 6.72
CA GLU A 167 -17.92 8.33 7.21
C GLU A 167 -18.57 8.23 8.61
N GLY A 168 -19.47 7.28 8.80
CA GLY A 168 -20.11 7.01 10.10
C GLY A 168 -19.14 6.56 11.19
N MET A 169 -18.02 5.93 10.83
CA MET A 169 -16.93 5.56 11.74
C MET A 169 -16.01 6.73 12.09
N GLY A 170 -16.21 7.91 11.49
CA GLY A 170 -15.42 9.12 11.77
C GLY A 170 -14.28 9.38 10.78
N ALA A 171 -14.30 8.79 9.59
CA ALA A 171 -13.36 9.15 8.54
C ALA A 171 -13.46 10.65 8.19
N SER A 172 -12.31 11.29 8.00
CA SER A 172 -12.19 12.69 7.59
C SER A 172 -12.21 12.86 6.05
N SER A 173 -11.82 11.80 5.33
CA SER A 173 -11.91 11.68 3.87
C SER A 173 -11.97 10.20 3.46
N ILE A 174 -12.48 9.94 2.24
CA ILE A 174 -12.52 8.60 1.65
C ILE A 174 -11.54 8.55 0.48
N CYS A 175 -10.73 7.47 0.39
CA CYS A 175 -9.90 7.18 -0.77
C CYS A 175 -10.47 5.99 -1.54
N ILE A 176 -10.79 6.17 -2.82
CA ILE A 176 -10.99 5.06 -3.75
C ILE A 176 -9.60 4.59 -4.16
N LYS A 177 -9.18 3.41 -3.67
CA LYS A 177 -7.83 2.91 -3.87
C LYS A 177 -7.80 1.79 -4.90
N ASP A 178 -7.51 2.15 -6.14
CA ASP A 178 -7.37 1.24 -7.28
C ASP A 178 -5.90 0.84 -7.51
N MET A 179 -5.43 -0.11 -6.72
CA MET A 179 -4.04 -0.59 -6.77
C MET A 179 -3.71 -1.40 -8.01
N ALA A 180 -4.72 -1.84 -8.77
CA ALA A 180 -4.52 -2.67 -9.96
C ALA A 180 -4.74 -1.91 -11.27
N GLY A 181 -5.20 -0.65 -11.23
CA GLY A 181 -5.52 0.13 -12.42
C GLY A 181 -6.74 -0.40 -13.17
N LEU A 182 -7.76 -0.87 -12.44
CA LEU A 182 -8.97 -1.49 -12.99
C LEU A 182 -10.12 -0.49 -13.21
N LEU A 183 -10.08 0.66 -12.56
CA LEU A 183 -11.14 1.65 -12.63
C LEU A 183 -11.12 2.37 -13.97
N THR A 184 -12.11 2.08 -14.81
CA THR A 184 -12.24 2.70 -16.13
C THR A 184 -12.86 4.10 -16.05
N PRO A 185 -12.65 4.98 -17.04
CA PRO A 185 -13.06 6.39 -16.98
C PRO A 185 -14.56 6.61 -16.67
N TYR A 186 -15.44 5.89 -17.36
CA TYR A 186 -16.89 6.06 -17.17
C TYR A 186 -17.37 5.45 -15.85
N ASN A 187 -16.77 4.32 -15.42
CA ASN A 187 -17.08 3.77 -14.09
C ASN A 187 -16.59 4.69 -12.97
N ALA A 188 -15.45 5.37 -13.15
CA ALA A 188 -14.98 6.39 -12.21
C ALA A 188 -15.95 7.56 -12.09
N TYR A 189 -16.48 8.03 -13.24
CA TYR A 189 -17.50 9.09 -13.23
C TYR A 189 -18.72 8.70 -12.40
N GLU A 190 -19.31 7.54 -12.68
CA GLU A 190 -20.51 7.08 -11.97
C GLU A 190 -20.26 6.81 -10.49
N LEU A 191 -19.13 6.17 -10.16
CA LEU A 191 -18.76 5.86 -8.78
C LEU A 191 -18.53 7.14 -7.96
N VAL A 192 -17.71 8.06 -8.48
CA VAL A 192 -17.41 9.33 -7.79
C VAL A 192 -18.67 10.16 -7.62
N LYS A 193 -19.49 10.30 -8.67
CA LYS A 193 -20.77 11.03 -8.60
C LYS A 193 -21.66 10.45 -7.50
N GLY A 194 -21.84 9.11 -7.49
CA GLY A 194 -22.66 8.46 -6.47
C GLY A 194 -22.11 8.63 -5.06
N MET A 195 -20.77 8.58 -4.88
CA MET A 195 -20.16 8.85 -3.57
C MET A 195 -20.35 10.32 -3.14
N LYS A 196 -20.18 11.29 -4.05
CA LYS A 196 -20.38 12.73 -3.73
C LYS A 196 -21.81 13.06 -3.34
N GLU A 197 -22.79 12.30 -3.86
CA GLU A 197 -24.19 12.41 -3.44
C GLU A 197 -24.46 11.75 -2.08
N ALA A 198 -23.64 10.76 -1.70
CA ALA A 198 -23.87 9.90 -0.54
C ALA A 198 -23.15 10.34 0.74
N VAL A 199 -21.96 10.95 0.64
CA VAL A 199 -21.13 11.39 1.76
C VAL A 199 -20.79 12.87 1.65
N LYS A 200 -20.47 13.50 2.78
CA LYS A 200 -20.15 14.95 2.85
C LYS A 200 -18.65 15.23 2.90
N ILE A 201 -17.86 14.23 3.27
CA ILE A 201 -16.41 14.34 3.39
C ILE A 201 -15.73 14.28 2.02
N PRO A 202 -14.50 14.82 1.87
CA PRO A 202 -13.76 14.78 0.62
C PRO A 202 -13.52 13.35 0.12
N ILE A 203 -13.52 13.20 -1.22
CA ILE A 203 -13.19 11.95 -1.91
C ILE A 203 -11.89 12.13 -2.65
N GLU A 204 -10.96 11.20 -2.45
CA GLU A 204 -9.70 11.10 -3.13
C GLU A 204 -9.69 9.86 -4.02
N LEU A 205 -9.09 9.97 -5.20
CA LEU A 205 -8.92 8.85 -6.12
C LEU A 205 -7.42 8.54 -6.31
N HIS A 206 -7.07 7.32 -5.97
CA HIS A 206 -5.76 6.73 -6.22
C HIS A 206 -5.90 5.61 -7.24
N THR A 207 -5.18 5.66 -8.36
CA THR A 207 -5.12 4.55 -9.32
C THR A 207 -3.72 4.39 -9.90
N HIS A 208 -3.33 3.13 -10.15
CA HIS A 208 -2.11 2.81 -10.87
C HIS A 208 -2.33 2.85 -12.39
N TYR A 209 -1.27 3.13 -13.13
CA TYR A 209 -1.34 3.31 -14.58
C TYR A 209 -1.22 2.00 -15.38
N THR A 210 -1.23 0.87 -14.71
CA THR A 210 -0.91 -0.46 -15.27
C THR A 210 -1.72 -0.81 -16.52
N SER A 211 -3.02 -0.47 -16.56
CA SER A 211 -3.89 -0.70 -17.71
C SER A 211 -3.79 0.34 -18.82
N GLY A 212 -3.15 1.48 -18.57
CA GLY A 212 -3.01 2.59 -19.52
C GLY A 212 -4.17 3.59 -19.53
N VAL A 213 -5.20 3.44 -18.71
CA VAL A 213 -6.40 4.31 -18.73
C VAL A 213 -6.43 5.36 -17.63
N ALA A 214 -5.51 5.33 -16.66
CA ALA A 214 -5.61 6.08 -15.42
C ALA A 214 -5.73 7.61 -15.58
N SER A 215 -5.02 8.24 -16.56
CA SER A 215 -5.19 9.69 -16.81
C SER A 215 -6.59 10.04 -17.33
N MET A 216 -7.16 9.19 -18.17
CA MET A 216 -8.55 9.35 -18.65
C MET A 216 -9.54 9.13 -17.49
N THR A 217 -9.24 8.18 -16.61
CA THR A 217 -10.01 7.90 -15.39
C THR A 217 -10.01 9.13 -14.47
N TYR A 218 -8.86 9.79 -14.28
CA TYR A 218 -8.77 11.00 -13.48
C TYR A 218 -9.60 12.15 -14.07
N LEU A 219 -9.50 12.39 -15.38
CA LEU A 219 -10.31 13.44 -16.01
C LEU A 219 -11.80 13.21 -15.77
N LYS A 220 -12.29 11.98 -15.94
CA LYS A 220 -13.70 11.66 -15.70
C LYS A 220 -14.10 11.73 -14.22
N ALA A 221 -13.24 11.35 -13.31
CA ALA A 221 -13.46 11.51 -11.88
C ALA A 221 -13.50 12.99 -11.46
N ILE A 222 -12.64 13.83 -12.04
CA ILE A 222 -12.60 15.28 -11.82
C ILE A 222 -13.91 15.94 -12.31
N GLU A 223 -14.38 15.60 -13.51
CA GLU A 223 -15.68 16.04 -14.03
C GLU A 223 -16.85 15.61 -13.10
N ALA A 224 -16.80 14.40 -12.53
CA ALA A 224 -17.79 13.89 -11.59
C ALA A 224 -17.72 14.50 -10.20
N GLY A 225 -16.58 15.15 -9.86
CA GLY A 225 -16.48 15.87 -8.62
C GLY A 225 -15.54 15.29 -7.57
N VAL A 226 -14.60 14.48 -7.93
CA VAL A 226 -13.53 14.10 -7.01
C VAL A 226 -12.79 15.35 -6.51
N ASP A 227 -12.42 15.34 -5.23
CA ASP A 227 -11.79 16.51 -4.61
C ASP A 227 -10.26 16.45 -4.74
N ILE A 228 -9.69 15.23 -4.72
CA ILE A 228 -8.24 15.01 -4.67
C ILE A 228 -7.90 13.80 -5.57
N VAL A 229 -6.75 13.84 -6.24
CA VAL A 229 -6.19 12.70 -6.99
C VAL A 229 -4.73 12.48 -6.62
N ASP A 230 -4.29 11.21 -6.61
CA ASP A 230 -2.91 10.85 -6.37
C ASP A 230 -2.11 10.87 -7.69
N CYS A 231 -1.03 11.62 -7.73
CA CYS A 231 -0.13 11.68 -8.87
C CYS A 231 1.30 11.38 -8.45
N ALA A 232 2.17 11.20 -9.43
CA ALA A 232 3.60 11.08 -9.23
C ALA A 232 4.36 12.01 -10.18
N MET A 233 5.43 12.65 -9.72
CA MET A 233 6.33 13.40 -10.59
C MET A 233 6.81 12.55 -11.76
N SER A 234 6.80 13.08 -12.97
CA SER A 234 6.95 12.36 -14.24
C SER A 234 8.14 11.38 -14.31
N PRO A 235 9.31 11.62 -13.70
CA PRO A 235 10.41 10.66 -13.74
C PRO A 235 10.07 9.30 -13.11
N LEU A 236 9.17 9.25 -12.12
CA LEU A 236 8.73 8.01 -11.47
C LEU A 236 7.20 7.79 -11.57
N ALA A 237 6.59 8.30 -12.64
CA ALA A 237 5.17 8.13 -12.94
C ALA A 237 4.93 7.06 -14.01
N MET A 238 3.66 6.76 -14.27
CA MET A 238 3.17 5.87 -15.33
C MET A 238 3.51 4.37 -15.09
N GLY A 239 3.15 3.52 -16.02
CA GLY A 239 3.36 2.07 -15.89
C GLY A 239 2.74 1.49 -14.64
N THR A 240 3.53 0.92 -13.74
CA THR A 240 3.05 0.39 -12.45
C THR A 240 2.89 1.45 -11.37
N SER A 241 3.24 2.72 -11.64
CA SER A 241 3.05 3.88 -10.75
C SER A 241 1.75 4.63 -11.06
N GLN A 242 1.61 5.86 -10.58
CA GLN A 242 0.43 6.71 -10.76
C GLN A 242 0.55 7.57 -12.04
N PRO A 243 -0.54 8.26 -12.46
CA PRO A 243 -0.48 9.29 -13.49
C PRO A 243 0.53 10.39 -13.15
N ALA A 244 1.15 10.95 -14.19
CA ALA A 244 2.15 12.00 -14.01
C ALA A 244 1.51 13.33 -13.57
N THR A 245 2.13 13.99 -12.58
CA THR A 245 1.66 15.23 -11.97
C THR A 245 1.65 16.38 -12.97
N GLU A 246 2.79 16.66 -13.62
CA GLU A 246 2.96 17.83 -14.49
C GLU A 246 2.00 17.80 -15.70
N PRO A 247 1.85 16.66 -16.43
CA PRO A 247 0.90 16.58 -17.53
C PRO A 247 -0.55 16.78 -17.09
N LEU A 248 -0.94 16.31 -15.89
CA LEU A 248 -2.29 16.52 -15.38
C LEU A 248 -2.52 18.01 -15.06
N VAL A 249 -1.57 18.65 -14.37
CA VAL A 249 -1.63 20.09 -14.06
C VAL A 249 -1.77 20.91 -15.34
N ALA A 250 -0.93 20.64 -16.35
CA ALA A 250 -0.98 21.32 -17.66
C ALA A 250 -2.33 21.11 -18.37
N ALA A 251 -2.89 19.90 -18.30
CA ALA A 251 -4.18 19.58 -18.93
C ALA A 251 -5.37 20.29 -18.26
N LEU A 252 -5.24 20.68 -16.99
CA LEU A 252 -6.28 21.34 -16.22
C LEU A 252 -6.16 22.89 -16.23
N GLU A 253 -5.00 23.41 -16.70
CA GLU A 253 -4.74 24.85 -16.74
C GLU A 253 -5.83 25.61 -17.48
N GLY A 254 -6.32 26.69 -16.89
CA GLY A 254 -7.39 27.53 -17.45
C GLY A 254 -8.79 26.93 -17.43
N THR A 255 -8.98 25.71 -16.93
CA THR A 255 -10.31 25.10 -16.73
C THR A 255 -10.92 25.45 -15.38
N ALA A 256 -12.16 25.02 -15.14
CA ALA A 256 -12.79 25.13 -13.82
C ALA A 256 -12.07 24.32 -12.73
N TYR A 257 -11.25 23.36 -13.10
CA TYR A 257 -10.55 22.41 -12.23
C TYR A 257 -9.07 22.75 -12.03
N ASP A 258 -8.62 23.87 -12.57
CA ASP A 258 -7.24 24.35 -12.52
C ASP A 258 -6.68 24.31 -11.10
N THR A 259 -5.56 23.60 -10.92
CA THR A 259 -4.89 23.43 -9.63
C THR A 259 -4.21 24.71 -9.13
N GLY A 260 -3.85 25.60 -10.05
CA GLY A 260 -3.06 26.79 -9.78
C GLY A 260 -1.57 26.50 -9.43
N TYR A 261 -1.07 25.28 -9.67
CA TYR A 261 0.33 24.96 -9.40
C TYR A 261 1.26 25.53 -10.46
N ASP A 262 2.46 25.97 -10.02
CA ASP A 262 3.50 26.50 -10.92
C ASP A 262 4.19 25.36 -11.69
N LEU A 263 3.93 25.28 -13.00
CA LEU A 263 4.55 24.28 -13.90
C LEU A 263 6.08 24.41 -13.98
N ASN A 264 6.65 25.61 -13.79
CA ASN A 264 8.11 25.77 -13.77
C ASN A 264 8.69 25.08 -12.53
N LEU A 265 8.11 25.31 -11.35
CA LEU A 265 8.53 24.63 -10.13
C LEU A 265 8.38 23.11 -10.25
N LEU A 266 7.28 22.62 -10.84
CA LEU A 266 7.10 21.18 -11.10
C LEU A 266 8.17 20.64 -12.06
N SER A 267 8.54 21.40 -13.10
CA SER A 267 9.62 21.02 -14.02
C SER A 267 10.97 20.93 -13.31
N ASP A 268 11.28 21.88 -12.44
CA ASP A 268 12.53 21.87 -11.66
C ASP A 268 12.61 20.65 -10.73
N ILE A 269 11.47 20.27 -10.12
CA ILE A 269 11.37 19.06 -9.30
C ILE A 269 11.57 17.79 -10.17
N ALA A 270 10.96 17.74 -11.35
CA ALA A 270 11.15 16.63 -12.27
C ALA A 270 12.61 16.52 -12.72
N ASP A 271 13.26 17.64 -13.00
CA ASP A 271 14.68 17.68 -13.39
C ASP A 271 15.60 17.16 -12.28
N TYR A 272 15.25 17.39 -11.01
CA TYR A 272 15.95 16.80 -9.87
C TYR A 272 15.86 15.27 -9.85
N PHE A 273 14.69 14.70 -10.14
CA PHE A 273 14.49 13.24 -10.09
C PHE A 273 14.94 12.50 -11.37
N ARG A 274 15.16 13.18 -12.51
CA ARG A 274 15.62 12.52 -13.74
C ARG A 274 16.94 11.76 -13.56
N PRO A 275 18.03 12.35 -13.04
CA PRO A 275 19.28 11.62 -12.83
C PRO A 275 19.14 10.46 -11.83
N ILE A 276 18.26 10.58 -10.84
CA ILE A 276 17.95 9.50 -9.90
C ILE A 276 17.27 8.33 -10.64
N ARG A 277 16.29 8.63 -11.51
CA ARG A 277 15.67 7.62 -12.37
C ARG A 277 16.68 6.92 -13.28
N GLU A 278 17.55 7.69 -13.94
CA GLU A 278 18.57 7.14 -14.85
C GLU A 278 19.58 6.25 -14.11
N LYS A 279 19.95 6.59 -12.88
CA LYS A 279 20.77 5.74 -12.01
C LYS A 279 20.11 4.37 -11.81
N TYR A 280 18.83 4.33 -11.41
CA TYR A 280 18.12 3.07 -11.15
C TYR A 280 17.76 2.30 -12.43
N LEU A 281 17.68 2.98 -13.57
CA LEU A 281 17.54 2.33 -14.87
C LEU A 281 18.87 1.65 -15.27
N ALA A 282 19.99 2.32 -15.06
CA ALA A 282 21.32 1.82 -15.41
C ALA A 282 21.75 0.62 -14.55
N ASP A 283 21.39 0.59 -13.28
CA ASP A 283 21.71 -0.54 -12.37
C ASP A 283 20.70 -1.69 -12.46
N GLY A 284 19.63 -1.54 -13.25
CA GLY A 284 18.59 -2.55 -13.47
C GLY A 284 17.54 -2.65 -12.36
N THR A 285 17.58 -1.80 -11.33
CA THR A 285 16.55 -1.73 -10.29
C THR A 285 15.21 -1.27 -10.88
N LEU A 286 15.24 -0.26 -11.76
CA LEU A 286 14.10 0.11 -12.59
C LEU A 286 14.04 -0.81 -13.82
N ASN A 287 13.13 -1.78 -13.79
CA ASN A 287 12.90 -2.63 -14.94
C ASN A 287 12.04 -1.89 -16.00
N PRO A 288 12.50 -1.72 -17.25
CA PRO A 288 11.72 -1.07 -18.32
C PRO A 288 10.32 -1.66 -18.54
N LYS A 289 10.13 -2.94 -18.22
CA LYS A 289 8.81 -3.59 -18.32
C LYS A 289 7.79 -2.98 -17.34
N ALA A 290 8.24 -2.44 -16.22
CA ALA A 290 7.36 -1.76 -15.23
C ALA A 290 6.82 -0.41 -15.75
N LEU A 291 7.44 0.16 -16.80
CA LEU A 291 7.00 1.39 -17.46
C LEU A 291 5.96 1.13 -18.56
N ALA A 292 5.80 -0.12 -18.99
CA ALA A 292 4.83 -0.50 -20.00
C ALA A 292 3.42 -0.60 -19.42
N VAL A 293 2.42 -0.30 -20.24
CA VAL A 293 1.00 -0.54 -19.91
C VAL A 293 0.53 -1.84 -20.55
N ASP A 294 -0.41 -2.52 -19.87
CA ASP A 294 -0.99 -3.77 -20.37
C ASP A 294 -2.51 -3.80 -20.14
N VAL A 295 -3.26 -3.64 -21.22
CA VAL A 295 -4.73 -3.72 -21.20
C VAL A 295 -5.27 -5.07 -20.73
N ASN A 296 -4.45 -6.14 -20.77
CA ASN A 296 -4.83 -7.43 -20.23
C ASN A 296 -5.11 -7.38 -18.73
N THR A 297 -4.59 -6.39 -18.01
CA THR A 297 -4.97 -6.12 -16.61
C THR A 297 -6.49 -5.96 -16.47
N LEU A 298 -7.15 -5.24 -17.37
CA LEU A 298 -8.60 -5.08 -17.39
C LEU A 298 -9.33 -6.38 -17.76
N LYS A 299 -8.74 -7.19 -18.66
CA LYS A 299 -9.33 -8.44 -19.14
C LYS A 299 -9.28 -9.54 -18.08
N TYR A 300 -8.14 -9.73 -17.44
CA TYR A 300 -7.93 -10.80 -16.46
C TYR A 300 -8.19 -10.35 -15.02
N GLN A 301 -8.32 -9.04 -14.79
CA GLN A 301 -8.54 -8.44 -13.47
C GLN A 301 -7.46 -8.83 -12.44
N VAL A 302 -6.24 -9.09 -12.93
CA VAL A 302 -5.10 -9.51 -12.14
C VAL A 302 -4.06 -8.39 -12.14
N PRO A 303 -3.64 -7.89 -10.97
CA PRO A 303 -2.59 -6.86 -10.88
C PRO A 303 -1.28 -7.31 -11.53
N GLY A 304 -0.55 -6.39 -12.17
CA GLY A 304 0.71 -6.70 -12.85
C GLY A 304 1.74 -7.37 -11.93
N GLY A 305 1.84 -6.97 -10.68
CA GLY A 305 2.70 -7.61 -9.68
C GLY A 305 2.30 -9.06 -9.39
N MET A 306 1.00 -9.38 -9.43
CA MET A 306 0.53 -10.76 -9.29
C MET A 306 0.94 -11.61 -10.48
N LEU A 307 0.82 -11.10 -11.72
CA LEU A 307 1.25 -11.82 -12.94
C LEU A 307 2.73 -12.18 -12.86
N SER A 308 3.58 -11.26 -12.45
CA SER A 308 5.02 -11.50 -12.29
C SER A 308 5.31 -12.57 -11.24
N ASN A 309 4.57 -12.56 -10.13
CA ASN A 309 4.70 -13.58 -9.09
C ASN A 309 4.27 -14.95 -9.57
N LEU A 310 3.14 -15.06 -10.29
CA LEU A 310 2.67 -16.33 -10.86
C LEU A 310 3.69 -16.93 -11.82
N LEU A 311 4.26 -16.12 -12.73
CA LEU A 311 5.32 -16.56 -13.64
C LEU A 311 6.56 -17.04 -12.89
N SER A 312 6.98 -16.31 -11.85
CA SER A 312 8.14 -16.70 -11.03
C SER A 312 7.91 -18.03 -10.31
N GLN A 313 6.74 -18.23 -9.72
CA GLN A 313 6.38 -19.48 -9.05
C GLN A 313 6.33 -20.66 -10.04
N LEU A 314 5.70 -20.47 -11.21
CA LEU A 314 5.65 -21.51 -12.24
C LEU A 314 7.04 -21.88 -12.75
N LYS A 315 7.93 -20.89 -12.93
CA LYS A 315 9.33 -21.13 -13.31
C LYS A 315 10.08 -21.95 -12.27
N GLN A 316 9.90 -21.65 -10.98
CA GLN A 316 10.50 -22.44 -9.89
C GLN A 316 10.00 -23.89 -9.86
N LEU A 317 8.76 -24.12 -10.31
CA LEU A 317 8.12 -25.43 -10.38
C LEU A 317 8.34 -26.14 -11.72
N GLY A 318 9.02 -25.50 -12.70
CA GLY A 318 9.23 -26.06 -14.05
C GLY A 318 7.92 -26.26 -14.83
N ALA A 319 6.94 -25.39 -14.63
CA ALA A 319 5.57 -25.50 -15.15
C ALA A 319 5.11 -24.21 -15.87
N GLU A 320 6.04 -23.50 -16.53
CA GLU A 320 5.75 -22.22 -17.23
C GLU A 320 4.69 -22.38 -18.34
N ASP A 321 4.63 -23.54 -18.95
CA ASP A 321 3.64 -23.91 -19.97
C ASP A 321 2.18 -23.86 -19.45
N LYS A 322 1.97 -24.00 -18.15
CA LYS A 322 0.66 -23.96 -17.48
C LYS A 322 0.17 -22.54 -17.14
N PHE A 323 0.90 -21.49 -17.52
CA PHE A 323 0.55 -20.11 -17.14
C PHE A 323 -0.88 -19.72 -17.57
N GLN A 324 -1.32 -20.09 -18.78
CA GLN A 324 -2.67 -19.80 -19.26
C GLN A 324 -3.78 -20.54 -18.49
N GLU A 325 -3.47 -21.74 -17.99
CA GLU A 325 -4.41 -22.51 -17.15
C GLU A 325 -4.53 -21.85 -15.77
N VAL A 326 -3.42 -21.39 -15.21
CA VAL A 326 -3.41 -20.66 -13.93
C VAL A 326 -4.23 -19.37 -14.02
N LEU A 327 -4.09 -18.59 -15.12
CA LEU A 327 -4.90 -17.38 -15.32
C LEU A 327 -6.42 -17.67 -15.37
N LYS A 328 -6.83 -18.83 -15.86
CA LYS A 328 -8.23 -19.27 -15.84
C LYS A 328 -8.67 -19.78 -14.48
N GLU A 329 -7.77 -20.31 -13.69
CA GLU A 329 -8.06 -20.83 -12.35
C GLU A 329 -8.14 -19.71 -11.29
N VAL A 330 -7.40 -18.61 -11.44
CA VAL A 330 -7.41 -17.47 -10.50
C VAL A 330 -8.83 -16.95 -10.21
N PRO A 331 -9.69 -16.66 -11.21
CA PRO A 331 -11.07 -16.22 -10.96
C PRO A 331 -11.89 -17.24 -10.16
N ARG A 332 -11.69 -18.55 -10.41
CA ARG A 332 -12.41 -19.63 -9.73
C ARG A 332 -12.01 -19.76 -8.27
N VAL A 333 -10.69 -19.67 -7.99
CA VAL A 333 -10.17 -19.65 -6.60
C VAL A 333 -10.64 -18.40 -5.87
N ARG A 334 -10.69 -17.26 -6.57
CA ARG A 334 -11.21 -16.00 -6.02
C ARG A 334 -12.69 -16.09 -5.65
N GLU A 335 -13.50 -16.72 -6.49
CA GLU A 335 -14.91 -16.98 -6.22
C GLU A 335 -15.08 -17.87 -4.98
N ASP A 336 -14.41 -19.02 -4.95
CA ASP A 336 -14.44 -19.97 -3.81
C ASP A 336 -14.00 -19.29 -2.49
N ALA A 337 -13.11 -18.29 -2.58
CA ALA A 337 -12.62 -17.50 -1.46
C ALA A 337 -13.53 -16.33 -1.06
N GLY A 338 -14.74 -16.20 -1.63
CA GLY A 338 -15.67 -15.11 -1.32
C GLY A 338 -15.33 -13.78 -1.97
N TYR A 339 -14.73 -13.80 -3.15
CA TYR A 339 -14.41 -12.63 -3.98
C TYR A 339 -13.50 -11.56 -3.31
N PRO A 340 -12.39 -11.91 -2.62
CA PRO A 340 -11.52 -10.91 -2.05
C PRO A 340 -10.98 -9.96 -3.14
N PRO A 341 -10.76 -8.67 -2.83
CA PRO A 341 -9.96 -7.80 -3.68
C PRO A 341 -8.58 -8.41 -3.91
N LEU A 342 -8.05 -8.33 -5.15
CA LEU A 342 -6.72 -8.86 -5.46
C LEU A 342 -5.64 -7.81 -5.17
N VAL A 343 -5.46 -7.52 -3.89
CA VAL A 343 -4.43 -6.63 -3.35
C VAL A 343 -3.53 -7.42 -2.40
N THR A 344 -2.38 -6.91 -2.00
CA THR A 344 -1.52 -7.58 -1.03
C THR A 344 -2.19 -7.63 0.36
N PRO A 345 -2.28 -8.80 1.03
CA PRO A 345 -1.70 -10.11 0.66
C PRO A 345 -2.63 -11.03 -0.15
N THR A 346 -3.92 -10.71 -0.31
CA THR A 346 -4.95 -11.59 -0.90
C THR A 346 -4.63 -12.03 -2.33
N SER A 347 -4.01 -11.15 -3.14
CA SER A 347 -3.56 -11.50 -4.50
C SER A 347 -2.53 -12.64 -4.49
N GLN A 348 -1.61 -12.63 -3.53
CA GLN A 348 -0.61 -13.70 -3.38
C GLN A 348 -1.26 -15.00 -2.90
N ILE A 349 -2.18 -14.91 -1.95
CA ILE A 349 -2.90 -16.06 -1.39
C ILE A 349 -3.71 -16.78 -2.49
N VAL A 350 -4.52 -16.03 -3.22
CA VAL A 350 -5.34 -16.55 -4.32
C VAL A 350 -4.47 -17.09 -5.45
N GLY A 351 -3.42 -16.34 -5.82
CA GLY A 351 -2.50 -16.73 -6.90
C GLY A 351 -1.74 -18.01 -6.60
N SER A 352 -1.14 -18.13 -5.43
CA SER A 352 -0.41 -19.33 -5.05
C SER A 352 -1.32 -20.55 -4.99
N GLN A 353 -2.55 -20.40 -4.46
CA GLN A 353 -3.52 -21.51 -4.46
C GLN A 353 -3.92 -21.92 -5.89
N ALA A 354 -4.12 -20.97 -6.80
CA ALA A 354 -4.41 -21.27 -8.21
C ALA A 354 -3.25 -22.02 -8.90
N VAL A 355 -2.00 -21.64 -8.63
CA VAL A 355 -0.81 -22.36 -9.12
C VAL A 355 -0.81 -23.80 -8.62
N PHE A 356 -1.02 -24.05 -7.33
CA PHE A 356 -1.06 -25.41 -6.79
C PHE A 356 -2.21 -26.24 -7.36
N ASN A 357 -3.40 -25.67 -7.53
CA ASN A 357 -4.54 -26.36 -8.14
C ASN A 357 -4.22 -26.88 -9.54
N VAL A 358 -3.55 -26.06 -10.36
CA VAL A 358 -3.19 -26.39 -11.75
C VAL A 358 -2.00 -27.34 -11.81
N VAL A 359 -0.94 -27.08 -11.06
CA VAL A 359 0.28 -27.89 -11.12
C VAL A 359 0.05 -29.31 -10.63
N LEU A 360 -0.77 -29.48 -9.57
CA LEU A 360 -1.09 -30.79 -9.01
C LEU A 360 -2.25 -31.51 -9.75
N GLY A 361 -2.91 -30.83 -10.70
CA GLY A 361 -3.98 -31.38 -11.52
C GLY A 361 -5.30 -31.62 -10.78
N GLU A 362 -5.41 -31.26 -9.51
CA GLU A 362 -6.59 -31.41 -8.68
C GLU A 362 -6.77 -30.20 -7.76
N ARG A 363 -7.98 -29.59 -7.80
CA ARG A 363 -8.29 -28.39 -7.01
C ARG A 363 -8.33 -28.70 -5.51
N TYR A 364 -7.53 -27.93 -4.76
CA TYR A 364 -7.41 -28.03 -3.30
C TYR A 364 -6.87 -29.37 -2.77
N LYS A 365 -6.12 -30.11 -3.60
CA LYS A 365 -5.35 -31.28 -3.15
C LYS A 365 -4.26 -30.87 -2.14
N ASN A 366 -3.65 -29.72 -2.39
CA ASN A 366 -2.78 -29.04 -1.44
C ASN A 366 -3.31 -27.63 -1.18
N VAL A 367 -3.61 -27.34 0.08
CA VAL A 367 -4.13 -26.05 0.52
C VAL A 367 -3.00 -25.30 1.22
N THR A 368 -2.67 -24.10 0.73
CA THR A 368 -1.67 -23.28 1.38
C THR A 368 -2.14 -22.83 2.77
N LYS A 369 -1.20 -22.62 3.69
CA LYS A 369 -1.50 -22.16 5.05
C LYS A 369 -2.29 -20.84 5.02
N GLU A 370 -1.88 -19.94 4.17
CA GLU A 370 -2.48 -18.61 4.02
C GLU A 370 -3.91 -18.69 3.45
N PHE A 371 -4.13 -19.54 2.46
CA PHE A 371 -5.48 -19.76 1.92
C PHE A 371 -6.40 -20.41 2.96
N ARG A 372 -5.89 -21.38 3.72
CA ARG A 372 -6.62 -21.99 4.83
C ARG A 372 -6.97 -20.94 5.90
N GLY A 373 -6.01 -20.06 6.25
CA GLY A 373 -6.23 -18.95 7.19
C GLY A 373 -7.31 -17.97 6.70
N MET A 374 -7.33 -17.67 5.39
CA MET A 374 -8.36 -16.83 4.79
C MET A 374 -9.74 -17.46 4.88
N VAL A 375 -9.88 -18.74 4.55
CA VAL A 375 -11.15 -19.51 4.68
C VAL A 375 -11.59 -19.60 6.14
N LYS A 376 -10.66 -19.69 7.07
CA LYS A 376 -10.94 -19.72 8.52
C LYS A 376 -11.38 -18.35 9.06
N GLY A 377 -11.08 -17.25 8.36
CA GLY A 377 -11.41 -15.89 8.78
C GLY A 377 -10.30 -15.18 9.55
N GLU A 378 -9.07 -15.68 9.51
CA GLU A 378 -7.90 -15.06 10.20
C GLU A 378 -7.56 -13.66 9.67
N TYR A 379 -7.98 -13.34 8.43
CA TYR A 379 -7.79 -12.02 7.80
C TYR A 379 -9.02 -11.11 7.92
N GLY A 380 -10.13 -11.61 8.44
CA GLY A 380 -11.40 -10.90 8.51
C GLY A 380 -12.49 -11.54 7.64
N ARG A 381 -13.59 -10.81 7.47
CA ARG A 381 -14.74 -11.24 6.68
C ARG A 381 -14.50 -10.96 5.20
N THR A 382 -14.70 -11.98 4.37
CA THR A 382 -14.67 -11.85 2.92
C THR A 382 -15.91 -11.10 2.40
N PRO A 383 -15.84 -10.43 1.22
CA PRO A 383 -16.96 -9.69 0.63
C PRO A 383 -18.25 -10.52 0.50
N VAL A 384 -18.10 -11.79 0.15
CA VAL A 384 -19.20 -12.78 0.15
C VAL A 384 -18.85 -13.89 1.13
N GLU A 385 -19.83 -14.36 1.87
CA GLU A 385 -19.62 -15.46 2.81
C GLU A 385 -19.23 -16.73 2.07
N ILE A 386 -18.12 -17.34 2.52
CA ILE A 386 -17.64 -18.62 2.01
C ILE A 386 -18.64 -19.72 2.43
N SER A 387 -19.07 -20.54 1.48
CA SER A 387 -20.05 -21.60 1.76
C SER A 387 -19.56 -22.58 2.83
N ASP A 388 -20.49 -23.09 3.66
CA ASP A 388 -20.15 -24.06 4.72
C ASP A 388 -19.57 -25.35 4.15
N GLU A 389 -20.05 -25.79 2.97
CA GLU A 389 -19.52 -26.95 2.28
C GLU A 389 -18.06 -26.77 1.89
N PHE A 390 -17.73 -25.62 1.30
CA PHE A 390 -16.36 -25.32 0.91
C PHE A 390 -15.47 -25.11 2.13
N ALA A 391 -15.95 -24.38 3.13
CA ALA A 391 -15.22 -24.19 4.39
C ALA A 391 -14.89 -25.54 5.06
N LYS A 392 -15.87 -26.46 5.13
CA LYS A 392 -15.65 -27.80 5.67
C LYS A 392 -14.64 -28.62 4.86
N LYS A 393 -14.65 -28.48 3.53
CA LYS A 393 -13.66 -29.13 2.65
C LYS A 393 -12.22 -28.65 2.97
N ILE A 394 -12.04 -27.36 3.24
CA ILE A 394 -10.71 -26.76 3.48
C ILE A 394 -10.26 -26.93 4.93
N LEU A 395 -11.15 -26.73 5.89
CA LEU A 395 -10.85 -26.66 7.33
C LEU A 395 -11.06 -27.99 8.07
N GLY A 396 -11.88 -28.91 7.51
CA GLY A 396 -12.35 -30.07 8.26
C GLY A 396 -13.29 -29.65 9.40
N ASP A 397 -12.95 -30.03 10.63
CA ASP A 397 -13.74 -29.71 11.83
C ASP A 397 -13.29 -28.43 12.56
N GLU A 398 -12.32 -27.67 11.99
CA GLU A 398 -11.92 -26.42 12.59
C GLU A 398 -13.03 -25.35 12.49
N LYS A 399 -13.23 -24.61 13.59
CA LYS A 399 -14.23 -23.54 13.64
C LYS A 399 -13.73 -22.30 12.89
N ARG A 400 -14.64 -21.64 12.19
CA ARG A 400 -14.39 -20.34 11.57
C ARG A 400 -14.41 -19.23 12.62
N ILE A 401 -13.59 -18.21 12.38
CA ILE A 401 -13.60 -16.94 13.11
C ILE A 401 -14.69 -16.09 12.46
N THR A 402 -15.75 -15.77 13.18
CA THR A 402 -16.87 -14.95 12.70
C THR A 402 -16.85 -13.54 13.27
N GLY A 403 -16.17 -13.35 14.39
CA GLY A 403 -15.92 -12.07 15.03
C GLY A 403 -14.85 -11.25 14.29
N ARG A 404 -14.41 -10.15 14.91
CA ARG A 404 -13.21 -9.43 14.50
C ARG A 404 -11.99 -10.23 14.94
N PRO A 405 -11.08 -10.65 14.04
CA PRO A 405 -9.97 -11.53 14.41
C PRO A 405 -9.06 -10.97 15.52
N ALA A 406 -8.90 -9.66 15.57
CA ALA A 406 -8.07 -9.00 16.56
C ALA A 406 -8.62 -9.06 17.98
N ASP A 407 -9.92 -9.32 18.16
CA ASP A 407 -10.51 -9.46 19.51
C ASP A 407 -9.96 -10.70 20.26
N ASP A 408 -9.41 -11.67 19.53
CA ASP A 408 -8.76 -12.86 20.08
C ASP A 408 -7.24 -12.70 20.26
N ILE A 409 -6.65 -11.55 19.90
CA ILE A 409 -5.22 -11.27 20.04
C ILE A 409 -4.97 -10.51 21.35
N PRO A 410 -4.16 -11.06 22.27
CA PRO A 410 -3.82 -10.36 23.49
C PRO A 410 -2.91 -9.16 23.22
N ASN A 411 -2.74 -8.29 24.23
CA ASN A 411 -1.75 -7.23 24.20
C ASN A 411 -0.34 -7.78 24.01
N GLU A 412 0.43 -7.20 23.09
CA GLU A 412 1.73 -7.70 22.64
C GLU A 412 2.91 -6.75 22.95
N LEU A 413 2.67 -5.46 23.23
CA LEU A 413 3.74 -4.44 23.34
C LEU A 413 4.77 -4.77 24.43
N ASP A 414 4.32 -5.15 25.64
CA ASP A 414 5.23 -5.45 26.75
C ASP A 414 6.12 -6.65 26.45
N LYS A 415 5.60 -7.65 25.73
CA LYS A 415 6.36 -8.79 25.25
C LYS A 415 7.46 -8.34 24.28
N PHE A 416 7.12 -7.56 23.24
CA PHE A 416 8.11 -7.07 22.27
C PHE A 416 9.17 -6.18 22.92
N ARG A 417 8.77 -5.32 23.87
CA ARG A 417 9.70 -4.49 24.65
C ARG A 417 10.68 -5.33 25.45
N SER A 418 10.22 -6.38 26.07
CA SER A 418 11.07 -7.31 26.82
C SER A 418 12.06 -8.06 25.94
N GLU A 419 11.60 -8.53 24.77
CA GLU A 419 12.42 -9.31 23.82
C GLU A 419 13.61 -8.53 23.25
N ILE A 420 13.50 -7.20 23.12
CA ILE A 420 14.57 -6.37 22.55
C ILE A 420 15.17 -5.34 23.49
N SER A 421 15.01 -5.54 24.80
CA SER A 421 15.41 -4.56 25.82
C SER A 421 16.87 -4.07 25.68
N GLU A 422 17.78 -4.90 25.19
CA GLU A 422 19.20 -4.57 24.96
C GLU A 422 19.46 -3.71 23.70
N TYR A 423 18.48 -3.62 22.79
CA TYR A 423 18.61 -2.89 21.53
C TYR A 423 17.90 -1.54 21.52
N ILE A 424 17.07 -1.25 22.54
CA ILE A 424 16.22 -0.06 22.56
C ILE A 424 17.09 1.20 22.74
N GLU A 425 17.14 2.05 21.71
CA GLU A 425 17.72 3.40 21.78
C GLU A 425 16.64 4.49 21.69
N GLN A 426 15.48 4.16 21.13
CA GLN A 426 14.27 4.98 21.08
C GLN A 426 13.03 4.10 21.24
N GLU A 427 11.93 4.68 21.70
CA GLU A 427 10.69 3.93 21.95
C GLU A 427 10.13 3.27 20.66
N GLU A 428 10.38 3.87 19.53
CA GLU A 428 9.98 3.39 18.20
C GLU A 428 10.67 2.08 17.80
N ASP A 429 11.78 1.71 18.42
CA ASP A 429 12.48 0.45 18.15
C ASP A 429 11.61 -0.76 18.50
N VAL A 430 10.77 -0.64 19.54
CA VAL A 430 9.80 -1.69 19.92
C VAL A 430 8.84 -1.98 18.78
N LEU A 431 8.34 -0.94 18.10
CA LEU A 431 7.43 -1.06 16.96
C LEU A 431 8.15 -1.60 15.72
N SER A 432 9.38 -1.16 15.49
CA SER A 432 10.22 -1.70 14.41
C SER A 432 10.41 -3.20 14.55
N TYR A 433 10.68 -3.67 15.77
CA TYR A 433 10.83 -5.09 16.05
C TYR A 433 9.49 -5.84 15.96
N ALA A 434 8.42 -5.30 16.53
CA ALA A 434 7.10 -5.93 16.47
C ALA A 434 6.66 -6.26 15.04
N LEU A 435 6.99 -5.37 14.09
CA LEU A 435 6.58 -5.48 12.69
C LEU A 435 7.57 -6.26 11.82
N PHE A 436 8.87 -6.16 12.09
CA PHE A 436 9.90 -6.70 11.21
C PHE A 436 10.87 -7.68 11.88
N GLY A 437 10.71 -7.95 13.19
CA GLY A 437 11.42 -8.99 13.95
C GLY A 437 12.92 -9.09 13.62
N PRO A 438 13.38 -10.22 13.04
CA PRO A 438 14.81 -10.44 12.77
C PRO A 438 15.45 -9.40 11.84
N VAL A 439 14.66 -8.74 10.98
CA VAL A 439 15.18 -7.67 10.10
C VAL A 439 15.51 -6.43 10.91
N ALA A 440 14.63 -6.07 11.86
CA ALA A 440 14.88 -4.96 12.78
C ALA A 440 16.08 -5.26 13.68
N THR A 441 16.21 -6.47 14.22
CA THR A 441 17.36 -6.87 15.05
C THR A 441 18.67 -6.71 14.30
N LYS A 442 18.75 -7.21 13.06
CA LYS A 442 19.96 -7.02 12.22
C LYS A 442 20.30 -5.55 11.97
N TYR A 443 19.29 -4.72 11.81
CA TYR A 443 19.50 -3.27 11.70
C TYR A 443 20.02 -2.69 13.01
N PHE A 444 19.47 -3.08 14.16
CA PHE A 444 19.93 -2.60 15.47
C PHE A 444 21.39 -3.00 15.75
N GLU A 445 21.76 -4.23 15.42
CA GLU A 445 23.15 -4.68 15.51
C GLU A 445 24.08 -3.84 14.61
N TYR A 446 23.64 -3.55 13.36
CA TYR A 446 24.39 -2.67 12.46
C TYR A 446 24.51 -1.26 13.05
N ARG A 447 23.41 -0.66 13.56
CA ARG A 447 23.39 0.66 14.19
C ARG A 447 24.36 0.73 15.37
N GLN A 448 24.33 -0.26 16.26
CA GLN A 448 25.26 -0.37 17.38
C GLN A 448 26.71 -0.51 16.92
N GLY A 449 26.96 -1.36 15.91
CA GLY A 449 28.29 -1.51 15.31
C GLY A 449 28.86 -0.20 14.79
N GLN A 450 28.05 0.60 14.10
CA GLN A 450 28.46 1.94 13.63
C GLN A 450 28.74 2.89 14.79
N LYS A 451 27.87 2.91 15.81
CA LYS A 451 28.00 3.79 16.98
C LYS A 451 29.24 3.51 17.79
N TYR A 452 29.54 2.24 18.03
CA TYR A 452 30.70 1.82 18.83
C TYR A 452 31.94 1.51 18.01
N LYS A 453 31.90 1.69 16.68
CA LYS A 453 32.97 1.37 15.73
C LYS A 453 33.43 -0.09 15.84
N ILE A 454 32.48 -0.98 16.08
CA ILE A 454 32.72 -2.43 16.12
C ILE A 454 32.33 -2.99 14.76
N ASP A 455 33.23 -3.77 14.16
CA ASP A 455 32.90 -4.55 12.96
C ASP A 455 32.08 -5.79 13.37
N PRO A 456 30.76 -5.84 13.06
CA PRO A 456 29.92 -6.96 13.45
C PRO A 456 30.34 -8.28 12.76
N THR A 457 31.11 -8.22 11.66
CA THR A 457 31.62 -9.43 10.99
C THR A 457 32.65 -10.16 11.84
N LEU A 458 33.32 -9.48 12.78
CA LEU A 458 34.25 -10.09 13.70
C LEU A 458 33.58 -10.93 14.80
N ALA A 459 32.29 -10.66 15.06
CA ALA A 459 31.49 -11.41 16.02
C ALA A 459 30.78 -12.63 15.39
N ASP A 460 30.82 -12.78 14.06
CA ASP A 460 30.23 -13.91 13.36
C ASP A 460 31.00 -15.19 13.69
N LYS A 461 30.33 -16.15 14.32
CA LYS A 461 30.92 -17.45 14.69
C LYS A 461 31.42 -18.28 13.49
N GLU A 462 30.94 -17.96 12.28
CA GLU A 462 31.41 -18.56 11.03
C GLU A 462 32.63 -17.86 10.45
N ASN A 463 32.94 -16.64 10.92
CA ASN A 463 34.13 -15.92 10.52
C ASN A 463 35.33 -16.44 11.28
N LYS A 464 36.02 -17.43 10.72
CA LYS A 464 37.22 -18.07 11.30
C LYS A 464 38.48 -17.19 11.18
N VAL A 465 38.42 -15.95 11.63
CA VAL A 465 39.61 -15.12 11.80
C VAL A 465 40.24 -15.54 13.12
N HIS A 466 41.28 -16.36 13.04
CA HIS A 466 42.13 -16.65 14.19
C HIS A 466 42.97 -15.38 14.45
N PRO A 467 42.95 -14.78 15.63
CA PRO A 467 43.96 -13.80 15.99
C PRO A 467 45.32 -14.50 15.95
N MET A 468 46.26 -13.94 15.21
CA MET A 468 47.68 -14.33 15.29
C MET A 468 48.25 -13.90 16.63
#